data_469cc8404fe2f2736e2ded0973f49b25
#
_entry.id   469cc8404fe2f2736e2ded0973f49b25
#
_cell.length_a   1.000
_cell.length_b   1.000
_cell.length_c   1.000
_cell.angle_alpha   90.00
_cell.angle_beta   90.00
_cell.angle_gamma   90.00
#
_symmetry.space_group_name_H-M   'P 1'
#
loop_
_entity.id
_entity.type
_entity.pdbx_description
1 polymer ?
#
loop_
_entity_poly.entity_id
_entity_poly.type
_entity_poly.pdbx_seq_one_letter_code
_entity_poly.pdbx_strand_id
1 'polypeptide(L)'
;MGGIINSLLSHCKENILITRLSTESAAYLSERFDLFYDELSKIGIVNRTEHYSADGTIVVATGGTSDIPVAEEAALTAEVLGNHVIRLYDVGVAGLHRLLSNMELLSKANAIIAVAGMEGALASVIGGLTDCPVIGVPTSVGYGASFGGISALLSMLNSCASGVSVVNIDNGFGAGYLASMINHQAAPKTDDRPSS
;
A
#
# COMPACT_ATOMS: atom_id res chain seq x y z
N MET A 1 9.57 -22.43 6.85
CA MET A 1 8.48 -21.42 6.96
C MET A 1 7.46 -21.84 8.03
N GLY A 2 6.85 -23.03 7.99
CA GLY A 2 5.86 -23.46 8.99
C GLY A 2 6.30 -23.40 10.46
N GLY A 3 7.57 -23.71 10.77
CA GLY A 3 8.11 -23.60 12.13
C GLY A 3 8.15 -22.16 12.65
N ILE A 4 8.42 -21.18 11.79
CA ILE A 4 8.41 -19.75 12.15
C ILE A 4 6.98 -19.30 12.45
N ILE A 5 6.01 -19.69 11.62
CA ILE A 5 4.60 -19.36 11.83
C ILE A 5 4.11 -19.94 13.18
N ASN A 6 4.40 -21.20 13.47
CA ASN A 6 4.04 -21.81 14.76
C ASN A 6 4.66 -21.06 15.95
N SER A 7 5.93 -20.64 15.82
CA SER A 7 6.59 -19.85 16.87
C SER A 7 5.91 -18.50 17.06
N LEU A 8 5.54 -17.79 15.97
CA LEU A 8 4.83 -16.52 16.05
C LEU A 8 3.44 -16.70 16.67
N LEU A 9 2.68 -17.71 16.26
CA LEU A 9 1.35 -18.01 16.79
C LEU A 9 1.35 -18.38 18.27
N SER A 10 2.45 -18.93 18.78
CA SER A 10 2.57 -19.23 20.22
C SER A 10 2.76 -17.97 21.08
N HIS A 11 3.17 -16.85 20.49
CA HIS A 11 3.44 -15.59 21.19
C HIS A 11 2.44 -14.49 20.86
N CYS A 12 1.80 -14.55 19.70
CA CYS A 12 0.86 -13.54 19.25
C CYS A 12 -0.32 -14.19 18.51
N LYS A 13 -1.54 -13.72 18.79
CA LYS A 13 -2.76 -14.15 18.08
C LYS A 13 -3.16 -13.21 16.94
N GLU A 14 -2.31 -12.24 16.64
CA GLU A 14 -2.54 -11.25 15.61
C GLU A 14 -2.31 -11.81 14.20
N ASN A 15 -2.69 -11.04 13.20
CA ASN A 15 -2.45 -11.35 11.79
C ASN A 15 -0.94 -11.54 11.52
N ILE A 16 -0.57 -12.62 10.84
CA ILE A 16 0.81 -12.83 10.38
C ILE A 16 0.86 -12.58 8.88
N LEU A 17 1.54 -11.51 8.49
CA LEU A 17 1.75 -11.15 7.09
C LEU A 17 2.98 -11.89 6.53
N ILE A 18 2.82 -12.50 5.37
CA ILE A 18 3.87 -13.17 4.61
C ILE A 18 3.96 -12.52 3.23
N THR A 19 5.09 -11.90 2.93
CA THR A 19 5.33 -11.27 1.62
C THR A 19 6.05 -12.22 0.67
N ARG A 20 5.88 -12.01 -0.65
CA ARG A 20 6.54 -12.80 -1.71
C ARG A 20 6.31 -14.31 -1.58
N LEU A 21 5.13 -14.68 -1.13
CA LEU A 21 4.75 -16.08 -0.98
C LEU A 21 4.47 -16.69 -2.36
N SER A 22 5.18 -17.76 -2.71
CA SER A 22 4.88 -18.49 -3.96
C SER A 22 3.61 -19.31 -3.82
N THR A 23 2.91 -19.54 -4.94
CA THR A 23 1.69 -20.36 -4.99
C THR A 23 1.90 -21.77 -4.41
N GLU A 24 3.05 -22.38 -4.69
CA GLU A 24 3.43 -23.67 -4.13
C GLU A 24 3.56 -23.64 -2.60
N SER A 25 4.25 -22.60 -2.07
CA SER A 25 4.39 -22.42 -0.63
C SER A 25 3.05 -22.08 0.04
N ALA A 26 2.19 -21.33 -0.64
CA ALA A 26 0.85 -21.02 -0.15
C ALA A 26 -0.01 -22.28 -0.05
N ALA A 27 -0.01 -23.16 -1.07
CA ALA A 27 -0.71 -24.44 -1.04
C ALA A 27 -0.25 -25.29 0.16
N TYR A 28 1.06 -25.42 0.35
CA TYR A 28 1.62 -26.17 1.51
C TYR A 28 1.22 -25.59 2.87
N LEU A 29 1.13 -24.25 2.98
CA LEU A 29 0.76 -23.61 4.24
C LEU A 29 -0.75 -23.69 4.49
N SER A 30 -1.58 -23.64 3.46
CA SER A 30 -3.05 -23.75 3.57
C SER A 30 -3.52 -25.10 4.14
N GLU A 31 -2.72 -26.16 3.98
CA GLU A 31 -3.01 -27.47 4.60
C GLU A 31 -2.87 -27.45 6.13
N ARG A 32 -2.22 -26.44 6.71
CA ARG A 32 -1.79 -26.42 8.12
C ARG A 32 -2.25 -25.20 8.89
N PHE A 33 -2.57 -24.12 8.20
CA PHE A 33 -2.93 -22.84 8.79
C PHE A 33 -4.17 -22.26 8.08
N ASP A 34 -4.94 -21.47 8.79
CA ASP A 34 -5.96 -20.61 8.19
C ASP A 34 -5.26 -19.48 7.43
N LEU A 35 -4.97 -19.73 6.15
CA LEU A 35 -4.21 -18.85 5.28
C LEU A 35 -5.12 -18.22 4.23
N PHE A 36 -5.25 -16.90 4.28
CA PHE A 36 -5.65 -16.11 3.10
C PHE A 36 -4.44 -15.92 2.20
N TYR A 37 -4.59 -16.15 0.90
CA TYR A 37 -3.53 -15.92 -0.10
C TYR A 37 -4.05 -15.12 -1.28
N ASP A 38 -3.41 -13.98 -1.55
CA ASP A 38 -3.63 -13.20 -2.76
C ASP A 38 -2.52 -13.50 -3.78
N GLU A 39 -2.92 -14.10 -4.90
CA GLU A 39 -1.99 -14.55 -5.94
C GLU A 39 -1.35 -13.36 -6.68
N LEU A 40 -2.06 -12.23 -6.83
CA LEU A 40 -1.57 -11.07 -7.57
C LEU A 40 -0.41 -10.40 -6.83
N SER A 41 -0.57 -10.11 -5.57
CA SER A 41 0.45 -9.46 -4.72
C SER A 41 1.44 -10.46 -4.11
N LYS A 42 1.14 -11.76 -4.17
CA LYS A 42 1.88 -12.83 -3.47
C LYS A 42 1.94 -12.61 -1.95
N ILE A 43 0.87 -12.06 -1.41
CA ILE A 43 0.69 -11.86 0.03
C ILE A 43 -0.07 -13.06 0.62
N GLY A 44 0.46 -13.61 1.69
CA GLY A 44 -0.24 -14.53 2.56
C GLY A 44 -0.54 -13.90 3.91
N ILE A 45 -1.73 -14.13 4.47
CA ILE A 45 -2.10 -13.66 5.80
C ILE A 45 -2.65 -14.84 6.58
N VAL A 46 -1.97 -15.20 7.67
CA VAL A 46 -2.42 -16.25 8.60
C VAL A 46 -3.24 -15.60 9.71
N ASN A 47 -4.35 -16.22 10.09
CA ASN A 47 -5.32 -15.72 11.06
C ASN A 47 -5.89 -14.35 10.69
N ARG A 48 -6.27 -14.16 9.43
CA ARG A 48 -6.81 -12.89 8.94
C ARG A 48 -8.05 -12.49 9.72
N THR A 49 -7.92 -11.44 10.52
CA THR A 49 -9.04 -10.80 11.23
C THR A 49 -9.12 -9.35 10.78
N GLU A 50 -10.34 -8.86 10.57
CA GLU A 50 -10.57 -7.44 10.35
C GLU A 50 -10.47 -6.72 11.69
N HIS A 51 -9.46 -5.87 11.82
CA HIS A 51 -9.26 -5.04 12.99
C HIS A 51 -8.81 -3.64 12.53
N TYR A 52 -9.58 -2.64 12.90
CA TYR A 52 -9.23 -1.25 12.62
C TYR A 52 -8.75 -0.60 13.92
N SER A 53 -7.50 -0.16 13.93
CA SER A 53 -6.86 0.52 15.06
C SER A 53 -6.57 2.00 14.78
N ALA A 54 -6.79 2.45 13.54
CA ALA A 54 -6.68 3.85 13.13
C ALA A 54 -8.03 4.36 12.61
N ASP A 55 -8.42 5.57 13.00
CA ASP A 55 -9.69 6.19 12.61
C ASP A 55 -9.67 6.76 11.18
N GLY A 56 -8.48 6.97 10.61
CA GLY A 56 -8.33 7.56 9.28
C GLY A 56 -8.38 6.53 8.15
N THR A 57 -8.38 7.04 6.93
CA THR A 57 -8.44 6.23 5.71
C THR A 57 -7.18 6.39 4.88
N ILE A 58 -6.68 5.27 4.35
CA ILE A 58 -5.62 5.23 3.35
C ILE A 58 -6.25 4.96 1.99
N VAL A 59 -5.91 5.75 0.97
CA VAL A 59 -6.28 5.48 -0.41
C VAL A 59 -5.10 4.90 -1.16
N VAL A 60 -5.31 3.79 -1.86
CA VAL A 60 -4.32 3.17 -2.76
C VAL A 60 -4.78 3.36 -4.19
N ALA A 61 -4.07 4.20 -4.95
CA ALA A 61 -4.40 4.55 -6.32
C ALA A 61 -3.40 3.96 -7.30
N THR A 62 -3.87 3.42 -8.45
CA THR A 62 -2.99 2.92 -9.53
C THR A 62 -3.11 3.75 -10.80
N GLY A 63 -1.97 3.87 -11.52
CA GLY A 63 -1.94 4.46 -12.86
C GLY A 63 -2.65 3.57 -13.87
N GLY A 64 -2.39 2.29 -13.86
CA GLY A 64 -3.01 1.31 -14.73
C GLY A 64 -3.33 0.00 -14.00
N THR A 65 -4.00 -0.91 -14.71
CA THR A 65 -4.35 -2.24 -14.19
C THR A 65 -3.12 -3.13 -13.98
N SER A 66 -2.05 -2.90 -14.74
CA SER A 66 -0.78 -3.64 -14.59
C SER A 66 -0.03 -3.30 -13.29
N ASP A 67 -0.39 -2.19 -12.63
CA ASP A 67 0.19 -1.77 -11.35
C ASP A 67 -0.50 -2.42 -10.14
N ILE A 68 -1.66 -3.08 -10.36
CA ILE A 68 -2.50 -3.68 -9.30
C ILE A 68 -1.72 -4.65 -8.41
N PRO A 69 -0.83 -5.52 -8.89
CA PRO A 69 -0.09 -6.43 -8.01
C PRO A 69 0.69 -5.71 -6.90
N VAL A 70 1.35 -4.61 -7.23
CA VAL A 70 2.10 -3.80 -6.26
C VAL A 70 1.16 -2.99 -5.36
N ALA A 71 0.04 -2.53 -5.90
CA ALA A 71 -0.98 -1.81 -5.15
C ALA A 71 -1.69 -2.73 -4.13
N GLU A 72 -1.99 -3.98 -4.49
CA GLU A 72 -2.56 -4.96 -3.55
C GLU A 72 -1.56 -5.33 -2.46
N GLU A 73 -0.27 -5.43 -2.77
CA GLU A 73 0.75 -5.61 -1.72
C GLU A 73 0.69 -4.45 -0.70
N ALA A 74 0.58 -3.21 -1.17
CA ALA A 74 0.46 -2.06 -0.29
C ALA A 74 -0.86 -2.05 0.50
N ALA A 75 -1.98 -2.33 -0.16
CA ALA A 75 -3.30 -2.32 0.44
C ALA A 75 -3.44 -3.39 1.54
N LEU A 76 -3.08 -4.64 1.23
CA LEU A 76 -3.14 -5.75 2.18
C LEU A 76 -2.19 -5.53 3.36
N THR A 77 -1.00 -4.95 3.12
CA THR A 77 -0.08 -4.59 4.19
C THR A 77 -0.70 -3.56 5.14
N ALA A 78 -1.30 -2.50 4.60
CA ALA A 78 -1.94 -1.48 5.42
C ALA A 78 -3.17 -2.04 6.18
N GLU A 79 -3.98 -2.92 5.56
CA GLU A 79 -5.13 -3.58 6.21
C GLU A 79 -4.68 -4.45 7.39
N VAL A 80 -3.66 -5.28 7.20
CA VAL A 80 -3.11 -6.14 8.27
C VAL A 80 -2.60 -5.31 9.45
N LEU A 81 -2.11 -4.11 9.18
CA LEU A 81 -1.66 -3.17 10.20
C LEU A 81 -2.80 -2.32 10.80
N GLY A 82 -4.07 -2.70 10.59
CA GLY A 82 -5.23 -2.11 11.26
C GLY A 82 -5.74 -0.82 10.64
N ASN A 83 -5.57 -0.62 9.34
CA ASN A 83 -6.06 0.57 8.65
C ASN A 83 -7.27 0.28 7.76
N HIS A 84 -8.17 1.25 7.65
CA HIS A 84 -9.20 1.26 6.62
C HIS A 84 -8.58 1.69 5.29
N VAL A 85 -8.67 0.83 4.26
CA VAL A 85 -8.06 1.04 2.94
C VAL A 85 -9.11 1.11 1.86
N ILE A 86 -9.03 2.14 1.02
CA ILE A 86 -9.86 2.29 -0.18
C ILE A 86 -8.98 2.12 -1.42
N ARG A 87 -9.39 1.22 -2.31
CA ARG A 87 -8.74 0.92 -3.58
C ARG A 87 -9.32 1.78 -4.70
N LEU A 88 -8.48 2.56 -5.38
CA LEU A 88 -8.85 3.43 -6.49
C LEU A 88 -7.97 3.08 -7.71
N TYR A 89 -8.39 2.07 -8.47
CA TYR A 89 -7.57 1.52 -9.53
C TYR A 89 -7.89 2.12 -10.91
N ASP A 90 -6.87 2.09 -11.81
CA ASP A 90 -6.95 2.55 -13.19
C ASP A 90 -7.37 4.04 -13.31
N VAL A 91 -6.75 4.90 -12.51
CA VAL A 91 -6.95 6.35 -12.51
C VAL A 91 -5.74 7.13 -13.04
N GLY A 92 -5.00 6.51 -13.97
CA GLY A 92 -3.82 7.10 -14.58
C GLY A 92 -4.09 8.42 -15.32
N VAL A 93 -3.03 9.20 -15.51
CA VAL A 93 -3.10 10.54 -16.10
C VAL A 93 -3.55 10.56 -17.56
N ALA A 94 -3.47 9.46 -18.27
CA ALA A 94 -4.03 9.31 -19.61
C ALA A 94 -5.57 9.38 -19.64
N GLY A 95 -6.22 9.14 -18.48
CA GLY A 95 -7.66 9.31 -18.30
C GLY A 95 -7.97 10.17 -17.07
N LEU A 96 -7.40 11.37 -16.99
CA LEU A 96 -7.43 12.26 -15.83
C LEU A 96 -8.83 12.50 -15.25
N HIS A 97 -9.87 12.47 -16.09
CA HIS A 97 -11.26 12.58 -15.64
C HIS A 97 -11.67 11.51 -14.65
N ARG A 98 -11.09 10.30 -14.71
CA ARG A 98 -11.35 9.20 -13.77
C ARG A 98 -10.81 9.54 -12.37
N LEU A 99 -9.63 10.12 -12.30
CA LEU A 99 -9.06 10.61 -11.04
C LEU A 99 -9.89 11.76 -10.47
N LEU A 100 -10.22 12.74 -11.30
CA LEU A 100 -10.97 13.94 -10.89
C LEU A 100 -12.39 13.63 -10.41
N SER A 101 -13.04 12.58 -10.95
CA SER A 101 -14.35 12.13 -10.47
C SER A 101 -14.31 11.60 -9.02
N ASN A 102 -13.13 11.29 -8.47
CA ASN A 102 -12.93 10.74 -7.14
C ASN A 102 -12.30 11.75 -6.15
N MET A 103 -12.36 13.06 -6.46
CA MET A 103 -11.74 14.11 -5.63
C MET A 103 -12.25 14.12 -4.17
N GLU A 104 -13.54 13.86 -3.97
CA GLU A 104 -14.11 13.80 -2.61
C GLU A 104 -13.48 12.68 -1.77
N LEU A 105 -13.21 11.54 -2.38
CA LEU A 105 -12.55 10.41 -1.73
C LEU A 105 -11.09 10.74 -1.41
N LEU A 106 -10.36 11.33 -2.36
CA LEU A 106 -8.98 11.72 -2.19
C LEU A 106 -8.80 12.78 -1.10
N SER A 107 -9.70 13.76 -1.02
CA SER A 107 -9.63 14.85 -0.03
C SER A 107 -9.88 14.40 1.42
N LYS A 108 -10.49 13.22 1.62
CA LYS A 108 -10.77 12.65 2.95
C LYS A 108 -9.67 11.68 3.42
N ALA A 109 -8.67 11.40 2.58
CA ALA A 109 -7.61 10.48 2.91
C ALA A 109 -6.60 11.09 3.90
N ASN A 110 -6.13 10.30 4.86
CA ASN A 110 -5.03 10.70 5.76
C ASN A 110 -3.66 10.44 5.13
N ALA A 111 -3.59 9.48 4.22
CA ALA A 111 -2.42 9.22 3.38
C ALA A 111 -2.87 8.58 2.06
N ILE A 112 -2.15 8.84 0.99
CA ILE A 112 -2.42 8.24 -0.32
C ILE A 112 -1.17 7.52 -0.80
N ILE A 113 -1.36 6.28 -1.28
CA ILE A 113 -0.32 5.51 -1.96
C ILE A 113 -0.60 5.59 -3.45
N ALA A 114 0.29 6.22 -4.21
CA ALA A 114 0.18 6.39 -5.67
C ALA A 114 1.15 5.44 -6.38
N VAL A 115 0.60 4.38 -6.96
CA VAL A 115 1.36 3.29 -7.60
C VAL A 115 1.32 3.48 -9.12
N ALA A 116 2.45 3.68 -9.75
CA ALA A 116 2.52 3.91 -11.19
C ALA A 116 3.86 3.52 -11.80
N GLY A 117 3.80 2.85 -12.96
CA GLY A 117 4.94 2.63 -13.84
C GLY A 117 5.10 3.73 -14.89
N MET A 118 5.71 3.39 -16.03
CA MET A 118 5.97 4.30 -17.15
C MET A 118 6.75 5.56 -16.70
N GLU A 119 6.10 6.73 -16.71
CA GLU A 119 6.67 8.03 -16.30
C GLU A 119 6.31 8.43 -14.87
N GLY A 120 5.49 7.65 -14.16
CA GLY A 120 5.19 7.88 -12.74
C GLY A 120 4.41 9.16 -12.43
N ALA A 121 3.75 9.77 -13.41
CA ALA A 121 3.15 11.10 -13.28
C ALA A 121 1.98 11.16 -12.28
N LEU A 122 1.31 10.04 -12.01
CA LEU A 122 0.16 9.96 -11.11
C LEU A 122 0.49 10.52 -9.72
N ALA A 123 1.65 10.22 -9.17
CA ALA A 123 2.06 10.68 -7.84
C ALA A 123 2.12 12.21 -7.74
N SER A 124 2.67 12.87 -8.77
CA SER A 124 2.75 14.33 -8.83
C SER A 124 1.36 14.98 -8.97
N VAL A 125 0.48 14.39 -9.78
CA VAL A 125 -0.88 14.91 -9.97
C VAL A 125 -1.68 14.79 -8.67
N ILE A 126 -1.66 13.62 -8.02
CA ILE A 126 -2.34 13.43 -6.74
C ILE A 126 -1.77 14.38 -5.68
N GLY A 127 -0.43 14.50 -5.59
CA GLY A 127 0.22 15.40 -4.64
C GLY A 127 -0.10 16.88 -4.86
N GLY A 128 -0.45 17.28 -6.08
CA GLY A 128 -0.94 18.64 -6.38
C GLY A 128 -2.43 18.85 -6.10
N LEU A 129 -3.20 17.78 -5.89
CA LEU A 129 -4.65 17.82 -5.68
C LEU A 129 -5.07 17.60 -4.23
N THR A 130 -4.15 17.17 -3.35
CA THR A 130 -4.48 16.73 -1.99
C THR A 130 -3.58 17.39 -0.95
N ASP A 131 -4.08 17.52 0.27
CA ASP A 131 -3.38 18.13 1.41
C ASP A 131 -2.73 17.07 2.34
N CYS A 132 -2.91 15.78 2.06
CA CYS A 132 -2.31 14.70 2.83
C CYS A 132 -0.99 14.20 2.22
N PRO A 133 -0.14 13.51 3.00
CA PRO A 133 1.07 12.88 2.47
C PRO A 133 0.76 11.87 1.35
N VAL A 134 1.54 11.93 0.27
CA VAL A 134 1.46 11.00 -0.86
C VAL A 134 2.73 10.16 -0.90
N ILE A 135 2.56 8.83 -0.94
CA ILE A 135 3.66 7.88 -1.06
C ILE A 135 3.67 7.36 -2.48
N GLY A 136 4.63 7.81 -3.27
CA GLY A 136 4.85 7.35 -4.63
C GLY A 136 5.53 5.98 -4.64
N VAL A 137 4.92 5.04 -5.34
CA VAL A 137 5.46 3.70 -5.57
C VAL A 137 5.72 3.54 -7.07
N PRO A 138 6.97 3.72 -7.52
CA PRO A 138 7.31 3.40 -8.90
C PRO A 138 7.20 1.91 -9.12
N THR A 139 6.64 1.48 -10.25
CA THR A 139 6.60 0.07 -10.63
C THR A 139 7.54 -0.23 -11.78
N SER A 140 7.99 -1.50 -11.86
CA SER A 140 8.75 -2.01 -13.00
C SER A 140 7.92 -2.16 -14.28
N VAL A 141 6.62 -1.89 -14.20
CA VAL A 141 5.69 -1.91 -15.34
C VAL A 141 6.08 -0.83 -16.35
N GLY A 142 6.33 -1.26 -17.58
CA GLY A 142 6.70 -0.36 -18.65
C GLY A 142 7.47 -1.05 -19.77
N TYR A 143 7.88 -0.25 -20.75
CA TYR A 143 8.66 -0.72 -21.90
C TYR A 143 9.64 0.39 -22.35
N GLY A 144 10.57 0.02 -23.23
CA GLY A 144 11.52 0.99 -23.82
C GLY A 144 12.31 1.76 -22.74
N ALA A 145 12.20 3.07 -22.73
CA ALA A 145 12.94 3.96 -21.83
C ALA A 145 12.45 3.98 -20.37
N SER A 146 11.50 3.10 -20.00
CA SER A 146 11.10 2.96 -18.59
C SER A 146 12.18 2.32 -17.72
N PHE A 147 13.14 1.58 -18.34
CA PHE A 147 14.27 0.92 -17.68
C PHE A 147 13.87 0.17 -16.38
N GLY A 148 12.79 -0.63 -16.46
CA GLY A 148 12.33 -1.43 -15.30
C GLY A 148 11.90 -0.58 -14.09
N GLY A 149 11.33 0.59 -14.35
CA GLY A 149 10.78 1.48 -13.30
C GLY A 149 11.71 2.65 -12.91
N ILE A 150 12.94 2.72 -13.43
CA ILE A 150 13.88 3.84 -13.13
C ILE A 150 13.30 5.18 -13.60
N SER A 151 12.63 5.22 -14.76
CA SER A 151 11.97 6.44 -15.25
C SER A 151 10.91 6.94 -14.27
N ALA A 152 10.04 6.06 -13.80
CA ALA A 152 9.02 6.38 -12.80
C ALA A 152 9.66 6.83 -11.48
N LEU A 153 10.69 6.12 -11.00
CA LEU A 153 11.42 6.47 -9.77
C LEU A 153 11.99 7.88 -9.84
N LEU A 154 12.73 8.19 -10.90
CA LEU A 154 13.37 9.50 -11.07
C LEU A 154 12.33 10.61 -11.24
N SER A 155 11.25 10.36 -11.95
CA SER A 155 10.12 11.31 -12.10
C SER A 155 9.47 11.63 -10.76
N MET A 156 9.16 10.61 -9.96
CA MET A 156 8.55 10.79 -8.64
C MET A 156 9.50 11.51 -7.67
N LEU A 157 10.81 11.19 -7.67
CA LEU A 157 11.83 11.88 -6.85
C LEU A 157 12.00 13.36 -7.22
N ASN A 158 11.74 13.71 -8.48
CA ASN A 158 11.80 15.09 -8.98
C ASN A 158 10.42 15.79 -8.99
N SER A 159 9.43 15.26 -8.28
CA SER A 159 8.11 15.86 -8.21
C SER A 159 8.18 17.26 -7.60
N CYS A 160 7.47 18.24 -8.22
CA CYS A 160 7.28 19.56 -7.66
C CYS A 160 6.23 19.58 -6.52
N ALA A 161 5.45 18.52 -6.35
CA ALA A 161 4.49 18.39 -5.26
C ALA A 161 5.24 18.02 -3.97
N SER A 162 5.37 18.97 -3.04
CA SER A 162 6.22 18.87 -1.86
C SER A 162 5.81 17.77 -0.86
N GLY A 163 4.56 17.31 -0.91
CA GLY A 163 4.03 16.24 -0.06
C GLY A 163 4.30 14.81 -0.57
N VAL A 164 5.01 14.67 -1.71
CA VAL A 164 5.33 13.35 -2.29
C VAL A 164 6.62 12.80 -1.69
N SER A 165 6.51 11.63 -1.07
CA SER A 165 7.64 10.78 -0.67
C SER A 165 7.69 9.56 -1.57
N VAL A 166 8.89 8.98 -1.80
CA VAL A 166 9.02 7.89 -2.75
C VAL A 166 9.68 6.68 -2.09
N VAL A 167 9.11 5.50 -2.30
CA VAL A 167 9.72 4.22 -1.91
C VAL A 167 10.45 3.60 -3.10
N ASN A 168 11.14 2.48 -2.89
CA ASN A 168 11.84 1.78 -3.96
C ASN A 168 10.85 1.19 -4.99
N ILE A 169 11.36 0.82 -6.17
CA ILE A 169 10.58 0.18 -7.26
C ILE A 169 9.94 -1.11 -6.73
N ASP A 170 8.66 -1.31 -7.07
CA ASP A 170 7.83 -2.47 -6.69
C ASP A 170 7.74 -2.71 -5.17
N ASN A 171 7.96 -1.69 -4.34
CA ASN A 171 7.92 -1.82 -2.89
C ASN A 171 6.54 -1.43 -2.31
N GLY A 172 5.52 -2.20 -2.66
CA GLY A 172 4.17 -2.02 -2.10
C GLY A 172 4.14 -2.19 -0.58
N PHE A 173 4.86 -3.20 -0.05
CA PHE A 173 4.97 -3.43 1.38
C PHE A 173 5.48 -2.20 2.13
N GLY A 174 6.60 -1.60 1.67
CA GLY A 174 7.16 -0.42 2.32
C GLY A 174 6.21 0.78 2.30
N ALA A 175 5.46 0.96 1.21
CA ALA A 175 4.46 2.01 1.10
C ALA A 175 3.27 1.80 2.04
N GLY A 176 2.74 0.58 2.10
CA GLY A 176 1.66 0.20 3.02
C GLY A 176 2.05 0.40 4.48
N TYR A 177 3.27 0.00 4.84
CA TYR A 177 3.82 0.18 6.19
C TYR A 177 3.96 1.66 6.55
N LEU A 178 4.55 2.46 5.65
CA LEU A 178 4.73 3.92 5.87
C LEU A 178 3.37 4.64 5.98
N ALA A 179 2.42 4.34 5.10
CA ALA A 179 1.08 4.91 5.15
C ALA A 179 0.36 4.56 6.46
N SER A 180 0.53 3.33 6.94
CA SER A 180 0.00 2.88 8.23
C SER A 180 0.58 3.70 9.38
N MET A 181 1.89 3.93 9.42
CA MET A 181 2.53 4.76 10.45
C MET A 181 1.97 6.19 10.45
N ILE A 182 1.78 6.78 9.26
CA ILE A 182 1.21 8.13 9.12
C ILE A 182 -0.23 8.16 9.66
N ASN A 183 -1.05 7.18 9.25
CA ASN A 183 -2.47 7.13 9.63
C ASN A 183 -2.66 6.93 11.15
N HIS A 184 -1.84 6.09 11.78
CA HIS A 184 -1.87 5.89 13.23
C HIS A 184 -1.41 7.12 14.04
N GLN A 185 -0.52 7.95 13.48
CA GLN A 185 -0.10 9.20 14.11
C GLN A 185 -1.17 10.30 14.04
N ALA A 186 -2.02 10.26 13.02
CA ALA A 186 -3.13 11.20 12.84
C ALA A 186 -4.33 10.89 13.76
N ALA A 187 -4.40 9.67 14.35
CA ALA A 187 -5.43 9.31 15.32
C ALA A 187 -5.34 10.20 16.58
N PRO A 188 -6.47 10.59 17.20
CA PRO A 188 -6.45 11.33 18.46
C PRO A 188 -5.64 10.53 19.48
N LYS A 189 -4.56 11.12 19.98
CA LYS A 189 -3.80 10.52 21.08
C LYS A 189 -4.74 10.49 22.28
N THR A 190 -5.24 9.32 22.66
CA THR A 190 -5.88 9.12 23.95
C THR A 190 -4.84 9.52 25.00
N ASP A 191 -5.20 10.45 25.88
CA ASP A 191 -4.27 11.02 26.88
C ASP A 191 -4.10 10.04 28.04
N ASP A 192 -3.49 8.88 27.75
CA ASP A 192 -3.08 7.87 28.73
C ASP A 192 -1.70 8.19 29.33
N ARG A 193 -1.42 9.47 29.56
CA ARG A 193 -0.29 9.82 30.41
C ARG A 193 -0.72 9.62 31.86
N PRO A 194 -0.07 8.71 32.61
CA PRO A 194 -0.31 8.64 34.04
C PRO A 194 -0.03 10.01 34.63
N SER A 195 -1.02 10.58 35.29
CA SER A 195 -0.86 11.80 36.09
C SER A 195 0.25 11.55 37.11
N SER A 196 1.36 12.23 36.91
CA SER A 196 2.51 12.30 37.84
C SER A 196 2.12 12.88 39.21
#